data_19ec611e4f1d2d3a659c04e9bbbaff35
#
_entry.id   19ec611e4f1d2d3a659c04e9bbbaff35
#
_cell.length_a   1.000
_cell.length_b   1.000
_cell.length_c   1.000
_cell.angle_alpha   90.00
_cell.angle_beta   90.00
_cell.angle_gamma   90.00
#
_symmetry.space_group_name_H-M   'P 1'
#
loop_
_entity.id
_entity.type
_entity.pdbx_description
1 polymer ?
#
loop_
_entity_poly.entity_id
_entity_poly.type
_entity_poly.pdbx_seq_one_letter_code
_entity_poly.pdbx_strand_id
1 'polypeptide(L)'
;MAFTDYETEQLRKALLKETRHCAVTLGMKKTSVDQLTKAVLAVCRRLSDTGDMVFIENDAKLLLQRLPEDVKNIHYHDDETHIRQLLEKYDLVPSGGISLAAATVRGLILTVSHKEQIGELYPQVLETLVYGACRELFK
;
A
#
# COMPACT_ATOMS: atom_id res chain seq x y z
N MET A 1 -43.64 -0.07 28.38
CA MET A 1 -43.01 -0.99 29.31
C MET A 1 -41.60 -0.50 29.63
N ALA A 2 -41.35 -0.24 30.91
CA ALA A 2 -39.99 0.21 31.31
C ALA A 2 -39.06 -1.01 31.43
N PHE A 3 -37.81 -0.86 31.00
CA PHE A 3 -36.78 -1.84 31.26
C PHE A 3 -36.49 -1.95 32.76
N THR A 4 -36.14 -3.14 33.22
CA THR A 4 -35.63 -3.33 34.56
C THR A 4 -34.23 -2.67 34.68
N ASP A 5 -33.80 -2.37 35.90
CA ASP A 5 -32.44 -1.83 36.13
C ASP A 5 -31.37 -2.77 35.59
N TYR A 6 -31.56 -4.08 35.72
CA TYR A 6 -30.66 -5.07 35.16
C TYR A 6 -30.59 -5.00 33.64
N GLU A 7 -31.74 -4.94 32.97
CA GLU A 7 -31.80 -4.86 31.49
C GLU A 7 -31.16 -3.58 30.98
N THR A 8 -31.39 -2.45 31.64
CA THR A 8 -30.79 -1.17 31.32
C THR A 8 -29.26 -1.23 31.42
N GLU A 9 -28.73 -1.87 32.48
CA GLU A 9 -27.28 -2.02 32.67
C GLU A 9 -26.69 -2.96 31.64
N GLN A 10 -27.35 -4.04 31.25
CA GLN A 10 -26.90 -4.95 30.20
C GLN A 10 -26.81 -4.24 28.82
N LEU A 11 -27.83 -3.46 28.48
CA LEU A 11 -27.86 -2.68 27.24
C LEU A 11 -26.73 -1.65 27.22
N ARG A 12 -26.51 -0.95 28.32
CA ARG A 12 -25.42 0.02 28.46
C ARG A 12 -24.05 -0.63 28.23
N LYS A 13 -23.80 -1.78 28.84
CA LYS A 13 -22.53 -2.54 28.67
C LYS A 13 -22.33 -2.97 27.21
N ALA A 14 -23.40 -3.44 26.55
CA ALA A 14 -23.35 -3.85 25.15
C ALA A 14 -22.97 -2.67 24.24
N LEU A 15 -23.59 -1.49 24.44
CA LEU A 15 -23.31 -0.27 23.68
C LEU A 15 -21.87 0.21 23.89
N LEU A 16 -21.36 0.18 25.12
CA LEU A 16 -19.98 0.55 25.42
C LEU A 16 -18.97 -0.39 24.76
N LYS A 17 -19.26 -1.69 24.75
CA LYS A 17 -18.42 -2.70 24.10
C LYS A 17 -18.34 -2.44 22.59
N GLU A 18 -19.48 -2.21 21.92
CA GLU A 18 -19.54 -1.90 20.49
C GLU A 18 -18.76 -0.63 20.17
N THR A 19 -18.95 0.43 20.95
CA THR A 19 -18.24 1.70 20.74
C THR A 19 -16.73 1.52 20.86
N ARG A 20 -16.26 0.77 21.86
CA ARG A 20 -14.84 0.48 22.02
C ARG A 20 -14.29 -0.35 20.87
N HIS A 21 -15.05 -1.36 20.42
CA HIS A 21 -14.66 -2.21 19.30
C HIS A 21 -14.48 -1.37 18.02
N CYS A 22 -15.45 -0.50 17.70
CA CYS A 22 -15.38 0.38 16.54
C CYS A 22 -14.17 1.33 16.63
N ALA A 23 -13.93 1.94 17.78
CA ALA A 23 -12.80 2.85 17.98
C ALA A 23 -11.46 2.15 17.79
N VAL A 24 -11.30 0.94 18.34
CA VAL A 24 -10.08 0.12 18.20
C VAL A 24 -9.88 -0.27 16.74
N THR A 25 -10.93 -0.73 16.05
CA THR A 25 -10.86 -1.14 14.63
C THR A 25 -10.43 0.03 13.73
N LEU A 26 -11.00 1.23 13.90
CA LEU A 26 -10.64 2.42 13.14
C LEU A 26 -9.19 2.85 13.43
N GLY A 27 -8.77 2.80 14.68
CA GLY A 27 -7.39 3.11 15.08
C GLY A 27 -6.38 2.11 14.50
N MET A 28 -6.71 0.82 14.49
CA MET A 28 -5.89 -0.23 13.89
C MET A 28 -5.73 -0.04 12.37
N LYS A 29 -6.78 0.31 11.66
CA LYS A 29 -6.71 0.59 10.21
C LYS A 29 -5.77 1.75 9.93
N LYS A 30 -5.89 2.86 10.63
CA LYS A 30 -5.01 4.02 10.48
C LYS A 30 -3.55 3.64 10.75
N THR A 31 -3.30 2.90 11.82
CA THR A 31 -1.96 2.42 12.17
C THR A 31 -1.38 1.52 11.08
N SER A 32 -2.21 0.62 10.52
CA SER A 32 -1.79 -0.28 9.44
C SER A 32 -1.43 0.48 8.17
N VAL A 33 -2.21 1.51 7.80
CA VAL A 33 -1.89 2.37 6.65
C VAL A 33 -0.58 3.11 6.87
N ASP A 34 -0.36 3.67 8.05
CA ASP A 34 0.89 4.37 8.40
C ASP A 34 2.09 3.42 8.33
N GLN A 35 1.96 2.21 8.85
CA GLN A 35 3.02 1.19 8.80
C GLN A 35 3.33 0.77 7.37
N LEU A 36 2.30 0.54 6.55
CA LEU A 36 2.47 0.20 5.14
C LEU A 36 3.17 1.34 4.39
N THR A 37 2.73 2.57 4.61
CA THR A 37 3.32 3.76 3.97
C THR A 37 4.81 3.87 4.29
N LYS A 38 5.20 3.71 5.55
CA LYS A 38 6.59 3.72 5.98
C LYS A 38 7.39 2.58 5.36
N ALA A 39 6.80 1.38 5.27
CA ALA A 39 7.44 0.21 4.66
C ALA A 39 7.68 0.43 3.16
N VAL A 40 6.70 0.94 2.44
CA VAL A 40 6.82 1.25 1.00
C VAL A 40 7.90 2.31 0.78
N LEU A 41 7.90 3.38 1.57
CA LEU A 41 8.91 4.43 1.47
C LEU A 41 10.32 3.88 1.74
N ALA A 42 10.48 3.03 2.76
CA ALA A 42 11.75 2.39 3.07
C ALA A 42 12.26 1.52 1.91
N VAL A 43 11.39 0.74 1.28
CA VAL A 43 11.74 -0.07 0.11
C VAL A 43 12.17 0.82 -1.06
N CYS A 44 11.44 1.88 -1.35
CA CYS A 44 11.79 2.81 -2.42
C CYS A 44 13.14 3.49 -2.18
N ARG A 45 13.42 3.91 -0.94
CA ARG A 45 14.72 4.50 -0.57
C ARG A 45 15.85 3.49 -0.74
N ARG A 46 15.64 2.26 -0.31
CA ARG A 46 16.62 1.18 -0.47
C ARG A 46 16.92 0.89 -1.93
N LEU A 47 15.90 0.82 -2.78
CA LEU A 47 16.06 0.64 -4.22
C LEU A 47 16.82 1.82 -4.85
N SER A 48 16.60 3.04 -4.35
CA SER A 48 17.32 4.23 -4.82
C SER A 48 18.82 4.17 -4.51
N ASP A 49 19.19 3.56 -3.40
CA ASP A 49 20.58 3.51 -2.90
C ASP A 49 21.36 2.32 -3.44
N THR A 50 20.70 1.32 -4.05
CA THR A 50 21.35 0.13 -4.60
C THR A 50 21.59 0.26 -6.10
N GLY A 51 22.54 -0.49 -6.63
CA GLY A 51 22.82 -0.56 -8.07
C GLY A 51 21.75 -1.34 -8.86
N ASP A 52 20.79 -1.97 -8.19
CA ASP A 52 19.77 -2.79 -8.83
C ASP A 52 18.87 -1.99 -9.77
N MET A 53 18.66 -0.71 -9.49
CA MET A 53 17.86 0.16 -10.36
C MET A 53 18.52 0.42 -11.72
N VAL A 54 19.85 0.40 -11.81
CA VAL A 54 20.55 0.52 -13.08
C VAL A 54 20.21 -0.65 -13.98
N PHE A 55 20.18 -1.87 -13.44
CA PHE A 55 19.77 -3.06 -14.16
C PHE A 55 18.30 -2.99 -14.60
N ILE A 56 17.40 -2.60 -13.70
CA ILE A 56 15.96 -2.47 -14.01
C ILE A 56 15.74 -1.42 -15.10
N GLU A 57 16.43 -0.29 -15.02
CA GLU A 57 16.28 0.80 -15.98
C GLU A 57 16.81 0.44 -17.38
N ASN A 58 18.00 -0.18 -17.46
CA ASN A 58 18.71 -0.37 -18.72
C ASN A 58 18.49 -1.76 -19.34
N ASP A 59 18.51 -2.82 -18.53
CA ASP A 59 18.54 -4.20 -19.02
C ASP A 59 17.21 -4.92 -18.87
N ALA A 60 16.55 -4.81 -17.73
CA ALA A 60 15.28 -5.50 -17.49
C ALA A 60 14.17 -4.97 -18.41
N LYS A 61 14.15 -3.66 -18.68
CA LYS A 61 13.19 -3.05 -19.59
C LYS A 61 13.32 -3.61 -21.01
N LEU A 62 14.55 -3.75 -21.51
CA LEU A 62 14.81 -4.33 -22.83
C LEU A 62 14.42 -5.81 -22.89
N LEU A 63 14.70 -6.56 -21.81
CA LEU A 63 14.31 -7.96 -21.71
C LEU A 63 12.79 -8.12 -21.72
N LEU A 64 12.07 -7.29 -20.97
CA LEU A 64 10.60 -7.31 -20.93
C LEU A 64 9.99 -7.00 -22.30
N GLN A 65 10.56 -6.08 -23.07
CA GLN A 65 10.08 -5.75 -24.41
C GLN A 65 10.24 -6.91 -25.40
N ARG A 66 11.20 -7.79 -25.17
CA ARG A 66 11.48 -8.97 -26.03
C ARG A 66 10.70 -10.21 -25.62
N LEU A 67 10.04 -10.20 -24.47
CA LEU A 67 9.28 -11.35 -23.99
C LEU A 67 7.94 -11.47 -24.74
N PRO A 68 7.46 -12.71 -24.98
CA PRO A 68 6.11 -12.92 -25.47
C PRO A 68 5.05 -12.35 -24.54
N GLU A 69 3.90 -11.95 -25.09
CA GLU A 69 2.81 -11.34 -24.31
C GLU A 69 2.30 -12.22 -23.17
N ASP A 70 2.22 -13.54 -23.38
CA ASP A 70 1.80 -14.48 -22.33
C ASP A 70 2.75 -14.48 -21.12
N VAL A 71 4.07 -14.39 -21.37
CA VAL A 71 5.08 -14.30 -20.32
C VAL A 71 4.98 -12.97 -19.58
N LYS A 72 4.75 -11.85 -20.28
CA LYS A 72 4.51 -10.54 -19.66
C LYS A 72 3.27 -10.57 -18.77
N ASN A 73 2.19 -11.18 -19.23
CA ASN A 73 0.94 -11.29 -18.48
C ASN A 73 1.13 -12.10 -17.19
N ILE A 74 1.91 -13.18 -17.22
CA ILE A 74 2.26 -13.96 -16.03
C ILE A 74 3.03 -13.08 -15.03
N HIS A 75 4.00 -12.29 -15.50
CA HIS A 75 4.77 -11.39 -14.66
C HIS A 75 3.88 -10.38 -13.95
N TYR A 76 2.96 -9.74 -14.66
CA TYR A 76 2.03 -8.77 -14.07
C TYR A 76 1.06 -9.43 -13.09
N HIS A 77 0.62 -10.65 -13.36
CA HIS A 77 -0.22 -11.41 -12.44
C HIS A 77 0.51 -11.74 -11.14
N ASP A 78 1.79 -12.11 -11.23
CA ASP A 78 2.63 -12.39 -10.05
C ASP A 78 2.82 -11.14 -9.19
N ASP A 79 3.00 -9.97 -9.80
CA ASP A 79 3.07 -8.69 -9.09
C ASP A 79 1.79 -8.43 -8.29
N GLU A 80 0.63 -8.63 -8.90
CA GLU A 80 -0.66 -8.46 -8.22
C GLU A 80 -0.82 -9.44 -7.05
N THR A 81 -0.37 -10.69 -7.21
CA THR A 81 -0.39 -11.69 -6.15
C THR A 81 0.46 -11.26 -4.95
N HIS A 82 1.67 -10.77 -5.21
CA HIS A 82 2.57 -10.27 -4.15
C HIS A 82 1.98 -9.06 -3.42
N ILE A 83 1.38 -8.13 -4.15
CA ILE A 83 0.71 -6.95 -3.56
C ILE A 83 -0.48 -7.39 -2.70
N ARG A 84 -1.28 -8.35 -3.18
CA ARG A 84 -2.41 -8.90 -2.43
C ARG A 84 -1.94 -9.51 -1.11
N GLN A 85 -0.90 -10.33 -1.12
CA GLN A 85 -0.33 -10.95 0.06
C GLN A 85 0.18 -9.90 1.06
N LEU A 86 0.84 -8.85 0.57
CA LEU A 86 1.32 -7.75 1.40
C LEU A 86 0.15 -7.02 2.08
N LEU A 87 -0.91 -6.72 1.34
CA LEU A 87 -2.08 -6.03 1.87
C LEU A 87 -2.85 -6.89 2.87
N GLU A 88 -2.95 -8.20 2.65
CA GLU A 88 -3.54 -9.13 3.60
C GLU A 88 -2.81 -9.13 4.94
N LYS A 89 -1.47 -9.04 4.89
CA LYS A 89 -0.64 -8.94 6.10
C LYS A 89 -1.01 -7.73 6.96
N TYR A 90 -1.38 -6.62 6.34
CA TYR A 90 -1.77 -5.39 7.03
C TYR A 90 -3.29 -5.26 7.20
N ASP A 91 -4.05 -6.26 6.75
CA ASP A 91 -5.52 -6.27 6.78
C ASP A 91 -6.12 -5.03 6.09
N LEU A 92 -5.61 -4.72 4.90
CA LEU A 92 -6.01 -3.55 4.12
C LEU A 92 -6.60 -3.96 2.77
N VAL A 93 -7.66 -3.25 2.37
CA VAL A 93 -8.30 -3.41 1.07
C VAL A 93 -8.23 -2.08 0.32
N PRO A 94 -7.57 -2.02 -0.85
CA PRO A 94 -7.45 -0.78 -1.61
C PRO A 94 -8.79 -0.38 -2.23
N SER A 95 -9.11 0.92 -2.17
CA SER A 95 -10.39 1.48 -2.64
C SER A 95 -10.64 1.25 -4.13
N GLY A 96 -9.59 1.23 -4.95
CA GLY A 96 -9.68 1.03 -6.39
C GLY A 96 -9.35 -0.39 -6.85
N GLY A 97 -9.18 -1.33 -5.92
CA GLY A 97 -8.84 -2.72 -6.22
C GLY A 97 -7.34 -3.01 -6.29
N ILE A 98 -7.02 -4.30 -6.35
CA ILE A 98 -5.63 -4.78 -6.36
C ILE A 98 -4.87 -4.34 -7.61
N SER A 99 -5.52 -4.33 -8.76
CA SER A 99 -4.87 -3.93 -10.03
C SER A 99 -4.42 -2.47 -9.99
N LEU A 100 -5.22 -1.58 -9.41
CA LEU A 100 -4.82 -0.18 -9.24
C LEU A 100 -3.64 -0.06 -8.26
N ALA A 101 -3.68 -0.79 -7.15
CA ALA A 101 -2.58 -0.81 -6.19
C ALA A 101 -1.28 -1.30 -6.83
N ALA A 102 -1.31 -2.38 -7.59
CA ALA A 102 -0.15 -2.92 -8.29
C ALA A 102 0.40 -1.93 -9.34
N ALA A 103 -0.48 -1.31 -10.12
CA ALA A 103 -0.08 -0.30 -11.10
C ALA A 103 0.56 0.93 -10.43
N THR A 104 0.04 1.33 -9.26
CA THR A 104 0.61 2.42 -8.46
C THR A 104 2.02 2.10 -7.99
N VAL A 105 2.25 0.87 -7.54
CA VAL A 105 3.60 0.40 -7.15
C VAL A 105 4.56 0.45 -8.34
N ARG A 106 4.12 0.01 -9.53
CA ARG A 106 4.93 0.12 -10.76
C ARG A 106 5.28 1.58 -11.06
N GLY A 107 4.33 2.50 -10.89
CA GLY A 107 4.57 3.94 -11.05
C GLY A 107 5.61 4.48 -10.08
N LEU A 108 5.58 4.05 -8.83
CA LEU A 108 6.59 4.42 -7.83
C LEU A 108 7.99 3.87 -8.21
N ILE A 109 8.06 2.64 -8.70
CA ILE A 109 9.33 2.05 -9.15
C ILE A 109 9.89 2.81 -10.34
N LEU A 110 9.05 3.21 -11.29
CA LEU A 110 9.48 4.06 -12.42
C LEU A 110 10.01 5.41 -11.94
N THR A 111 9.38 6.00 -10.92
CA THR A 111 9.86 7.25 -10.31
C THR A 111 11.25 7.06 -9.71
N VAL A 112 11.46 5.97 -8.98
CA VAL A 112 12.77 5.63 -8.39
C VAL A 112 13.83 5.44 -9.49
N SER A 113 13.49 4.74 -10.58
CA SER A 113 14.43 4.50 -11.67
C SER A 113 14.83 5.77 -12.43
N HIS A 114 13.98 6.80 -12.40
CA HIS A 114 14.21 8.08 -13.08
C HIS A 114 14.60 9.22 -12.12
N LYS A 115 15.18 8.90 -10.97
CA LYS A 115 15.52 9.88 -9.92
C LYS A 115 16.42 11.03 -10.43
N GLU A 116 17.32 10.73 -11.34
CA GLU A 116 18.23 11.75 -11.91
C GLU A 116 17.48 12.82 -12.69
N GLN A 117 16.40 12.45 -13.36
CA GLN A 117 15.57 13.38 -14.12
C GLN A 117 14.71 14.27 -13.22
N ILE A 118 14.39 13.82 -12.00
CA ILE A 118 13.62 14.59 -11.02
C ILE A 118 14.52 15.66 -10.36
N GLY A 119 15.79 15.33 -10.11
CA GLY A 119 16.77 16.28 -9.62
C GLY A 119 16.88 16.31 -8.10
N GLU A 120 17.31 17.44 -7.56
CA GLU A 120 17.67 17.60 -6.14
C GLU A 120 16.50 17.41 -5.19
N LEU A 121 15.28 17.67 -5.64
CA LEU A 121 14.08 17.50 -4.82
C LEU A 121 13.54 16.06 -4.80
N TYR A 122 14.22 15.12 -5.45
CA TYR A 122 13.79 13.73 -5.52
C TYR A 122 13.40 13.12 -4.16
N PRO A 123 14.15 13.27 -3.06
CA PRO A 123 13.76 12.71 -1.78
C PRO A 123 12.39 13.20 -1.30
N GLN A 124 12.13 14.50 -1.44
CA GLN A 124 10.84 15.09 -1.06
C GLN A 124 9.71 14.68 -2.02
N VAL A 125 10.00 14.59 -3.31
CA VAL A 125 9.04 14.12 -4.32
C VAL A 125 8.65 12.69 -4.05
N LEU A 126 9.61 11.81 -3.78
CA LEU A 126 9.34 10.41 -3.46
C LEU A 126 8.44 10.27 -2.23
N GLU A 127 8.76 10.99 -1.17
CA GLU A 127 7.95 10.99 0.05
C GLU A 127 6.53 11.48 -0.23
N THR A 128 6.37 12.56 -0.98
CA THR A 128 5.07 13.11 -1.37
C THR A 128 4.25 12.10 -2.17
N LEU A 129 4.87 11.43 -3.14
CA LEU A 129 4.19 10.43 -3.97
C LEU A 129 3.77 9.22 -3.17
N VAL A 130 4.62 8.69 -2.30
CA VAL A 130 4.32 7.51 -1.48
C VAL A 130 3.18 7.81 -0.49
N TYR A 131 3.27 8.92 0.24
CA TYR A 131 2.21 9.31 1.19
C TYR A 131 0.89 9.60 0.48
N GLY A 132 0.93 10.32 -0.63
CA GLY A 132 -0.27 10.61 -1.43
C GLY A 132 -0.91 9.35 -1.99
N ALA A 133 -0.12 8.44 -2.54
CA ALA A 133 -0.59 7.17 -3.09
C ALA A 133 -1.27 6.32 -2.01
N CYS A 134 -0.64 6.13 -0.87
CA CYS A 134 -1.20 5.33 0.22
C CYS A 134 -2.48 5.95 0.78
N ARG A 135 -2.52 7.28 0.92
CA ARG A 135 -3.73 7.97 1.36
C ARG A 135 -4.90 7.76 0.40
N GLU A 136 -4.66 7.87 -0.89
CA GLU A 136 -5.71 7.69 -1.90
C GLU A 136 -6.16 6.23 -2.04
N LEU A 137 -5.24 5.29 -1.96
CA LEU A 137 -5.56 3.87 -2.08
C LEU A 137 -6.37 3.33 -0.88
N PHE A 138 -6.23 3.93 0.28
CA PHE A 138 -6.84 3.42 1.53
C PHE A 138 -7.77 4.44 2.20
N LYS A 139 -8.46 5.21 1.40
CA LYS A 139 -9.52 6.12 1.88
C LYS A 139 -10.58 5.41 2.70
#